data_b800acbba77d9a96e29123310f1c84e7
#
_entry.id   b800acbba77d9a96e29123310f1c84e7
#
_cell.length_a   1.000
_cell.length_b   1.000
_cell.length_c   1.000
_cell.angle_alpha   90.00
_cell.angle_beta   90.00
_cell.angle_gamma   90.00
#
_symmetry.space_group_name_H-M   'P 1'
#
loop_
_entity.id
_entity.type
_entity.pdbx_description
1 polymer ?
#
loop_
_entity_poly.entity_id
_entity_poly.type
_entity_poly.pdbx_seq_one_letter_code
_entity_poly.pdbx_strand_id
1 'polypeptide(L)'
;VVDGVAVRYQYGGQAGAPVILFFNGLEMQEMWMPYAEKLGKKYRFLIYEYPFHTTNADEQIDFAAKLLKALSIEKVILIGASDGGVYAQIFAKRHPESVLAMLLTTTLTVDSDYVRDIRKERFSTPILLLLLKLVPAKTEMKLLLKKSTGFLACESEADREYGRGFYETVASDLHYKQRFIQSFKCVYMLKDYPLFKESDFEYLRGKIQVLLPEKDIFKKEDQDRLADLFGKLDAEILHGPGGHVGFIVQSA
;
A
#
# COMPACT_ATOMS: atom_id res chain seq x y z
N VAL A 1 9.74 -20.05 2.95
CA VAL A 1 8.77 -20.33 4.02
C VAL A 1 9.15 -19.48 5.22
N VAL A 2 8.22 -18.75 5.78
CA VAL A 2 8.39 -17.92 6.98
C VAL A 2 7.37 -18.40 8.02
N ASP A 3 7.84 -18.84 9.21
CA ASP A 3 7.00 -19.42 10.28
C ASP A 3 6.03 -20.51 9.80
N GLY A 4 6.47 -21.38 8.89
CA GLY A 4 5.64 -22.45 8.32
C GLY A 4 4.71 -21.99 7.18
N VAL A 5 4.66 -20.70 6.85
CA VAL A 5 3.82 -20.13 5.79
C VAL A 5 4.65 -19.98 4.51
N ALA A 6 4.16 -20.54 3.42
CA ALA A 6 4.72 -20.28 2.10
C ALA A 6 4.37 -18.85 1.69
N VAL A 7 5.35 -18.10 1.21
CA VAL A 7 5.18 -16.75 0.70
C VAL A 7 5.79 -16.63 -0.70
N ARG A 8 5.05 -16.04 -1.62
CA ARG A 8 5.58 -15.62 -2.91
C ARG A 8 6.19 -14.24 -2.76
N TYR A 9 7.40 -14.06 -3.26
CA TYR A 9 8.06 -12.77 -3.26
C TYR A 9 8.97 -12.63 -4.48
N GLN A 10 9.28 -11.40 -4.80
CA GLN A 10 10.27 -11.03 -5.80
C GLN A 10 11.35 -10.20 -5.12
N TYR A 11 12.58 -10.63 -5.29
CA TYR A 11 13.75 -9.99 -4.72
C TYR A 11 14.84 -9.91 -5.79
N GLY A 12 15.35 -8.71 -6.02
CA GLY A 12 16.32 -8.49 -7.08
C GLY A 12 16.93 -7.09 -7.03
N GLY A 13 17.50 -6.68 -8.16
CA GLY A 13 18.11 -5.35 -8.35
C GLY A 13 19.61 -5.32 -8.14
N GLN A 14 20.17 -4.11 -7.97
CA GLN A 14 21.60 -3.83 -7.92
C GLN A 14 22.25 -4.44 -6.68
N ALA A 15 23.18 -5.37 -6.87
CA ALA A 15 23.89 -6.03 -5.78
C ALA A 15 24.61 -5.01 -4.86
N GLY A 16 24.51 -5.22 -3.54
CA GLY A 16 25.15 -4.36 -2.54
C GLY A 16 24.40 -3.04 -2.24
N ALA A 17 23.41 -2.68 -3.05
CA ALA A 17 22.61 -1.47 -2.82
C ALA A 17 21.58 -1.64 -1.68
N PRO A 18 21.05 -0.53 -1.12
CA PRO A 18 19.94 -0.57 -0.17
C PRO A 18 18.71 -1.30 -0.75
N VAL A 19 17.94 -1.94 0.13
CA VAL A 19 16.70 -2.65 -0.27
C VAL A 19 15.51 -1.73 -0.13
N ILE A 20 14.69 -1.66 -1.16
CA ILE A 20 13.36 -1.07 -1.11
C ILE A 20 12.37 -2.19 -0.76
N LEU A 21 11.62 -2.01 0.33
CA LEU A 21 10.49 -2.84 0.70
C LEU A 21 9.19 -2.14 0.26
N PHE A 22 8.44 -2.80 -0.61
CA PHE A 22 7.17 -2.27 -1.11
C PHE A 22 6.00 -2.81 -0.30
N PHE A 23 5.14 -1.89 0.15
CA PHE A 23 3.85 -2.19 0.75
C PHE A 23 2.72 -1.90 -0.24
N ASN A 24 1.93 -2.93 -0.51
CA ASN A 24 0.92 -2.94 -1.58
C ASN A 24 -0.41 -2.36 -1.11
N GLY A 25 -1.06 -1.55 -1.95
CA GLY A 25 -2.48 -1.23 -1.78
C GLY A 25 -3.37 -2.37 -2.28
N LEU A 26 -4.44 -2.70 -1.53
CA LEU A 26 -5.39 -3.78 -1.81
C LEU A 26 -4.72 -5.12 -2.18
N GLU A 27 -3.55 -5.38 -1.61
CA GLU A 27 -2.71 -6.56 -1.86
C GLU A 27 -2.33 -6.76 -3.34
N MET A 28 -2.33 -5.70 -4.14
CA MET A 28 -1.95 -5.73 -5.54
C MET A 28 -0.44 -5.50 -5.71
N GLN A 29 0.37 -6.50 -5.39
CA GLN A 29 1.83 -6.40 -5.50
C GLN A 29 2.31 -6.15 -6.94
N GLU A 30 1.53 -6.52 -7.92
CA GLU A 30 1.82 -6.35 -9.35
C GLU A 30 2.00 -4.87 -9.73
N MET A 31 1.40 -3.95 -8.96
CA MET A 31 1.53 -2.49 -9.17
C MET A 31 2.98 -2.00 -9.09
N TRP A 32 3.84 -2.72 -8.36
CA TRP A 32 5.21 -2.32 -8.13
C TRP A 32 6.19 -2.80 -9.19
N MET A 33 5.77 -3.69 -10.11
CA MET A 33 6.67 -4.28 -11.10
C MET A 33 7.37 -3.25 -11.99
N PRO A 34 6.69 -2.24 -12.57
CA PRO A 34 7.35 -1.23 -13.39
C PRO A 34 8.37 -0.39 -12.58
N TYR A 35 8.06 -0.14 -11.30
CA TYR A 35 8.98 0.57 -10.40
C TYR A 35 10.19 -0.28 -10.03
N ALA A 36 9.97 -1.57 -9.75
CA ALA A 36 11.05 -2.50 -9.45
C ALA A 36 12.03 -2.61 -10.62
N GLU A 37 11.53 -2.62 -11.87
CA GLU A 37 12.38 -2.61 -13.06
C GLU A 37 13.24 -1.34 -13.17
N LYS A 38 12.63 -0.16 -12.95
CA LYS A 38 13.34 1.12 -13.03
C LYS A 38 14.30 1.31 -11.85
N LEU A 39 13.80 1.13 -10.62
CA LEU A 39 14.57 1.34 -9.39
C LEU A 39 15.60 0.25 -9.17
N GLY A 40 15.36 -0.96 -9.65
CA GLY A 40 16.26 -2.09 -9.57
C GLY A 40 17.64 -1.87 -10.23
N LYS A 41 17.75 -0.85 -11.10
CA LYS A 41 19.04 -0.40 -11.67
C LYS A 41 19.96 0.27 -10.64
N LYS A 42 19.43 0.77 -9.51
CA LYS A 42 20.16 1.50 -8.47
C LYS A 42 20.00 0.90 -7.07
N TYR A 43 18.92 0.19 -6.84
CA TYR A 43 18.53 -0.39 -5.55
C TYR A 43 18.29 -1.88 -5.67
N ARG A 44 18.27 -2.59 -4.55
CA ARG A 44 17.59 -3.88 -4.46
C ARG A 44 16.11 -3.62 -4.15
N PHE A 45 15.24 -4.57 -4.44
CA PHE A 45 13.83 -4.47 -4.12
C PHE A 45 13.29 -5.78 -3.57
N LEU A 46 12.30 -5.66 -2.70
CA LEU A 46 11.51 -6.77 -2.17
C LEU A 46 10.03 -6.42 -2.32
N ILE A 47 9.34 -7.23 -3.13
CA ILE A 47 7.89 -7.22 -3.30
C ILE A 47 7.40 -8.57 -2.83
N TYR A 48 6.38 -8.63 -1.99
CA TYR A 48 5.89 -9.90 -1.46
C TYR A 48 4.36 -9.92 -1.39
N GLU A 49 3.80 -11.12 -1.45
CA GLU A 49 2.39 -11.37 -1.27
C GLU A 49 2.07 -11.44 0.22
N TYR A 50 1.06 -10.68 0.66
CA TYR A 50 0.64 -10.70 2.05
C TYR A 50 0.05 -12.07 2.42
N PRO A 51 0.34 -12.60 3.61
CA PRO A 51 -0.17 -13.90 4.03
C PRO A 51 -1.68 -13.87 4.22
N PHE A 52 -2.38 -14.85 3.67
CA PHE A 52 -3.86 -14.94 3.75
C PHE A 52 -4.43 -15.16 5.17
N HIS A 53 -3.60 -15.56 6.12
CA HIS A 53 -4.03 -15.83 7.49
C HIS A 53 -4.01 -14.61 8.39
N THR A 54 -3.35 -13.52 7.98
CA THR A 54 -3.30 -12.29 8.77
C THR A 54 -4.67 -11.63 8.84
N THR A 55 -5.01 -11.06 9.97
CA THR A 55 -6.35 -10.49 10.22
C THR A 55 -6.33 -9.01 10.56
N ASN A 56 -5.13 -8.46 10.77
CA ASN A 56 -4.92 -7.06 11.13
C ASN A 56 -3.56 -6.56 10.63
N ALA A 57 -3.34 -5.25 10.73
CA ALA A 57 -2.11 -4.63 10.28
C ALA A 57 -0.87 -5.09 11.05
N ASP A 58 -0.98 -5.33 12.36
CA ASP A 58 0.16 -5.76 13.18
C ASP A 58 0.70 -7.12 12.73
N GLU A 59 -0.18 -8.07 12.43
CA GLU A 59 0.21 -9.38 11.89
C GLU A 59 0.90 -9.27 10.52
N GLN A 60 0.43 -8.34 9.66
CA GLN A 60 1.08 -8.05 8.37
C GLN A 60 2.49 -7.51 8.57
N ILE A 61 2.66 -6.59 9.52
CA ILE A 61 3.95 -5.97 9.81
C ILE A 61 4.91 -6.97 10.46
N ASP A 62 4.43 -7.78 11.39
CA ASP A 62 5.24 -8.83 12.01
C ASP A 62 5.72 -9.84 10.97
N PHE A 63 4.87 -10.20 10.01
CA PHE A 63 5.26 -11.07 8.91
C PHE A 63 6.33 -10.43 8.02
N ALA A 64 6.18 -9.15 7.68
CA ALA A 64 7.18 -8.41 6.90
C ALA A 64 8.55 -8.40 7.60
N ALA A 65 8.58 -8.13 8.91
CA ALA A 65 9.80 -8.15 9.70
C ALA A 65 10.46 -9.54 9.73
N LYS A 66 9.68 -10.60 9.88
CA LYS A 66 10.16 -11.98 9.83
C LYS A 66 10.68 -12.37 8.45
N LEU A 67 10.04 -11.90 7.37
CA LEU A 67 10.50 -12.10 6.01
C LEU A 67 11.86 -11.41 5.77
N LEU A 68 12.03 -10.16 6.20
CA LEU A 68 13.30 -9.46 6.13
C LEU A 68 14.41 -10.22 6.87
N LYS A 69 14.11 -10.68 8.09
CA LYS A 69 15.05 -11.49 8.88
C LYS A 69 15.43 -12.79 8.15
N ALA A 70 14.46 -13.50 7.57
CA ALA A 70 14.69 -14.74 6.83
C ALA A 70 15.56 -14.52 5.57
N LEU A 71 15.50 -13.32 4.98
CA LEU A 71 16.31 -12.91 3.83
C LEU A 71 17.62 -12.23 4.23
N SER A 72 17.94 -12.14 5.52
CA SER A 72 19.12 -11.43 6.07
C SER A 72 19.18 -9.97 5.61
N ILE A 73 18.01 -9.30 5.58
CA ILE A 73 17.88 -7.88 5.26
C ILE A 73 17.69 -7.10 6.57
N GLU A 74 18.68 -6.30 6.95
CA GLU A 74 18.65 -5.55 8.20
C GLU A 74 17.97 -4.20 8.07
N LYS A 75 18.15 -3.53 6.91
CA LYS A 75 17.66 -2.17 6.70
C LYS A 75 17.00 -2.02 5.34
N VAL A 76 15.91 -1.24 5.31
CA VAL A 76 15.09 -1.02 4.11
C VAL A 76 14.72 0.46 3.94
N ILE A 77 14.47 0.84 2.70
CA ILE A 77 13.69 2.02 2.34
C ILE A 77 12.25 1.54 2.15
N LEU A 78 11.30 2.19 2.77
CA LEU A 78 9.88 1.83 2.62
C LEU A 78 9.25 2.61 1.48
N ILE A 79 8.47 1.93 0.65
CA ILE A 79 7.56 2.58 -0.30
C ILE A 79 6.17 1.98 -0.08
N GLY A 80 5.17 2.83 0.15
CA GLY A 80 3.80 2.37 0.38
C GLY A 80 2.77 3.23 -0.33
N ALA A 81 1.75 2.57 -0.90
CA ALA A 81 0.63 3.21 -1.57
C ALA A 81 -0.71 2.76 -0.98
N SER A 82 -1.68 3.67 -0.90
CA SER A 82 -3.03 3.41 -0.39
C SER A 82 -2.96 2.82 1.04
N ASP A 83 -3.65 1.71 1.35
CA ASP A 83 -3.52 1.00 2.62
C ASP A 83 -2.09 0.49 2.89
N GLY A 84 -1.33 0.15 1.84
CA GLY A 84 0.09 -0.17 1.96
C GLY A 84 0.93 0.99 2.50
N GLY A 85 0.53 2.23 2.26
CA GLY A 85 1.18 3.40 2.86
C GLY A 85 0.93 3.49 4.37
N VAL A 86 -0.25 3.07 4.85
CA VAL A 86 -0.51 2.95 6.30
C VAL A 86 0.33 1.83 6.90
N TYR A 87 0.48 0.69 6.20
CA TYR A 87 1.36 -0.39 6.65
C TYR A 87 2.83 0.02 6.72
N ALA A 88 3.30 0.82 5.75
CA ALA A 88 4.65 1.39 5.80
C ALA A 88 4.85 2.29 7.03
N GLN A 89 3.86 3.12 7.38
CA GLN A 89 3.87 3.95 8.59
C GLN A 89 3.89 3.08 9.87
N ILE A 90 3.09 2.02 9.92
CA ILE A 90 3.07 1.10 11.07
C ILE A 90 4.42 0.38 11.20
N PHE A 91 4.98 -0.08 10.07
CA PHE A 91 6.31 -0.72 10.06
C PHE A 91 7.37 0.25 10.57
N ALA A 92 7.41 1.48 10.06
CA ALA A 92 8.36 2.49 10.49
C ALA A 92 8.26 2.79 12.01
N LYS A 93 7.04 2.86 12.56
CA LYS A 93 6.82 3.06 13.99
C LYS A 93 7.31 1.89 14.84
N ARG A 94 7.13 0.65 14.39
CA ARG A 94 7.42 -0.56 15.17
C ARG A 94 8.86 -1.06 15.03
N HIS A 95 9.51 -0.74 13.92
CA HIS A 95 10.86 -1.21 13.57
C HIS A 95 11.78 -0.05 13.16
N PRO A 96 11.93 1.00 14.01
CA PRO A 96 12.70 2.19 13.66
C PRO A 96 14.16 1.88 13.31
N GLU A 97 14.74 0.85 13.91
CA GLU A 97 16.12 0.39 13.65
C GLU A 97 16.31 -0.16 12.22
N SER A 98 15.23 -0.61 11.59
CA SER A 98 15.26 -1.25 10.27
C SER A 98 14.95 -0.29 9.11
N VAL A 99 14.57 0.98 9.36
CA VAL A 99 14.11 1.88 8.31
C VAL A 99 15.12 3.00 8.05
N LEU A 100 15.51 3.14 6.77
CA LEU A 100 16.42 4.17 6.30
C LEU A 100 15.71 5.45 5.84
N ALA A 101 14.59 5.29 5.13
CA ALA A 101 13.76 6.35 4.56
C ALA A 101 12.37 5.81 4.24
N MET A 102 11.41 6.70 3.98
CA MET A 102 10.04 6.33 3.66
C MET A 102 9.47 7.22 2.56
N LEU A 103 8.86 6.59 1.56
CA LEU A 103 8.06 7.25 0.52
C LEU A 103 6.61 6.77 0.60
N LEU A 104 5.70 7.72 0.71
CA LEU A 104 4.26 7.48 0.80
C LEU A 104 3.57 8.09 -0.41
N THR A 105 2.66 7.35 -1.04
CA THR A 105 1.86 7.87 -2.14
C THR A 105 0.40 7.45 -2.02
N THR A 106 -0.51 8.33 -2.39
CA THR A 106 -1.96 8.05 -2.41
C THR A 106 -2.47 7.36 -1.15
N THR A 107 -2.02 7.81 0.02
CA THR A 107 -2.28 7.17 1.31
C THR A 107 -2.77 8.16 2.37
N LEU A 108 -3.03 7.67 3.55
CA LEU A 108 -3.59 8.38 4.69
C LEU A 108 -2.82 8.06 5.97
N THR A 109 -3.14 8.78 7.04
CA THR A 109 -2.84 8.39 8.42
C THR A 109 -4.03 7.64 9.04
N VAL A 110 -3.82 6.98 10.18
CA VAL A 110 -4.89 6.24 10.90
C VAL A 110 -5.94 7.15 11.55
N ASP A 111 -5.70 8.45 11.64
CA ASP A 111 -6.66 9.44 12.15
C ASP A 111 -7.54 10.07 11.07
N SER A 112 -7.38 9.66 9.82
CA SER A 112 -8.16 10.16 8.69
C SER A 112 -9.66 9.96 8.87
N ASP A 113 -10.46 10.83 8.25
CA ASP A 113 -11.92 10.69 8.24
C ASP A 113 -12.34 9.39 7.57
N TYR A 114 -11.60 8.95 6.55
CA TYR A 114 -11.82 7.67 5.90
C TYR A 114 -11.77 6.50 6.90
N VAL A 115 -10.73 6.42 7.72
CA VAL A 115 -10.61 5.39 8.77
C VAL A 115 -11.70 5.56 9.85
N ARG A 116 -12.04 6.81 10.22
CA ARG A 116 -13.10 7.10 11.19
C ARG A 116 -14.50 6.77 10.67
N ASP A 117 -14.75 6.97 9.38
CA ASP A 117 -16.03 6.60 8.76
C ASP A 117 -16.19 5.07 8.72
N ILE A 118 -15.13 4.32 8.50
CA ILE A 118 -15.13 2.85 8.70
C ILE A 118 -15.51 2.48 10.14
N ARG A 119 -15.07 3.25 11.14
CA ARG A 119 -15.49 3.06 12.54
C ARG A 119 -17.00 3.24 12.72
N LYS A 120 -17.64 4.21 12.02
CA LYS A 120 -19.08 4.44 12.08
C LYS A 120 -19.88 3.34 11.38
N GLU A 121 -19.31 2.74 10.35
CA GLU A 121 -19.92 1.66 9.58
C GLU A 121 -19.75 0.27 10.23
N ARG A 122 -19.71 0.21 11.53
CA ARG A 122 -19.44 -0.98 12.34
C ARG A 122 -20.26 -2.22 11.96
N PHE A 123 -21.45 -2.02 11.40
CA PHE A 123 -22.37 -3.09 11.00
C PHE A 123 -22.35 -3.36 9.50
N SER A 124 -22.07 -2.36 8.67
CA SER A 124 -22.10 -2.51 7.20
C SER A 124 -20.88 -3.26 6.67
N THR A 125 -19.70 -3.02 7.25
CA THR A 125 -18.46 -3.66 6.76
C THR A 125 -18.43 -5.18 6.92
N PRO A 126 -18.83 -5.79 8.06
CA PRO A 126 -18.94 -7.25 8.15
C PRO A 126 -19.95 -7.85 7.17
N ILE A 127 -21.08 -7.15 6.93
CA ILE A 127 -22.08 -7.57 5.94
C ILE A 127 -21.48 -7.46 4.53
N LEU A 128 -20.77 -6.38 4.22
CA LEU A 128 -20.09 -6.23 2.93
C LEU A 128 -19.06 -7.34 2.71
N LEU A 129 -18.25 -7.66 3.70
CA LEU A 129 -17.27 -8.76 3.64
C LEU A 129 -17.95 -10.12 3.42
N LEU A 130 -19.13 -10.33 4.02
CA LEU A 130 -19.92 -11.54 3.77
C LEU A 130 -20.45 -11.57 2.33
N LEU A 131 -20.99 -10.45 1.85
CA LEU A 131 -21.51 -10.33 0.48
C LEU A 131 -20.39 -10.49 -0.55
N LEU A 132 -19.22 -9.92 -0.32
CA LEU A 132 -18.05 -10.09 -1.19
C LEU A 132 -17.66 -11.57 -1.35
N LYS A 133 -17.82 -12.39 -0.32
CA LYS A 133 -17.58 -13.85 -0.42
C LYS A 133 -18.54 -14.53 -1.39
N LEU A 134 -19.76 -14.03 -1.53
CA LEU A 134 -20.83 -14.62 -2.34
C LEU A 134 -20.78 -14.14 -3.80
N VAL A 135 -20.23 -12.95 -4.07
CA VAL A 135 -20.14 -12.38 -5.42
C VAL A 135 -19.06 -13.14 -6.22
N PRO A 136 -19.35 -13.60 -7.46
CA PRO A 136 -18.31 -14.20 -8.31
C PRO A 136 -17.17 -13.23 -8.59
N ALA A 137 -15.91 -13.69 -8.55
CA ALA A 137 -14.72 -12.85 -8.74
C ALA A 137 -14.77 -12.01 -10.04
N LYS A 138 -15.27 -12.60 -11.14
CA LYS A 138 -15.46 -11.87 -12.42
C LYS A 138 -16.44 -10.70 -12.31
N THR A 139 -17.49 -10.83 -11.52
CA THR A 139 -18.49 -9.76 -11.30
C THR A 139 -17.92 -8.67 -10.42
N GLU A 140 -17.21 -9.05 -9.37
CA GLU A 140 -16.50 -8.14 -8.47
C GLU A 140 -15.48 -7.30 -9.23
N MET A 141 -14.68 -7.94 -10.07
CA MET A 141 -13.70 -7.26 -10.93
C MET A 141 -14.35 -6.30 -11.91
N LYS A 142 -15.45 -6.70 -12.57
CA LYS A 142 -16.18 -5.83 -13.49
C LYS A 142 -16.71 -4.56 -12.80
N LEU A 143 -17.14 -4.68 -11.53
CA LEU A 143 -17.57 -3.54 -10.72
C LEU A 143 -16.38 -2.65 -10.32
N LEU A 144 -15.25 -3.25 -9.95
CA LEU A 144 -14.01 -2.54 -9.66
C LEU A 144 -13.49 -1.80 -10.88
N LEU A 145 -13.41 -2.44 -12.03
CA LEU A 145 -13.02 -1.82 -13.30
C LEU A 145 -13.92 -0.64 -13.65
N LYS A 146 -15.24 -0.77 -13.48
CA LYS A 146 -16.18 0.33 -13.75
C LYS A 146 -15.97 1.52 -12.81
N LYS A 147 -15.59 1.29 -11.55
CA LYS A 147 -15.26 2.35 -10.60
C LYS A 147 -13.85 2.90 -10.82
N SER A 148 -12.87 2.04 -11.07
CA SER A 148 -11.46 2.43 -11.17
C SER A 148 -11.14 3.21 -12.44
N THR A 149 -11.90 3.05 -13.53
CA THR A 149 -11.76 3.93 -14.70
C THR A 149 -12.02 5.41 -14.38
N GLY A 150 -12.84 5.71 -13.35
CA GLY A 150 -12.97 7.04 -12.78
C GLY A 150 -11.81 7.44 -11.87
N PHE A 151 -11.15 6.48 -11.21
CA PHE A 151 -10.03 6.72 -10.28
C PHE A 151 -8.67 6.81 -10.97
N LEU A 152 -8.52 6.22 -12.17
CA LEU A 152 -7.29 6.28 -12.94
C LEU A 152 -6.98 7.71 -13.35
N ALA A 153 -8.01 8.57 -13.51
CA ALA A 153 -7.86 9.92 -14.07
C ALA A 153 -6.89 9.93 -15.27
N CYS A 154 -7.03 8.90 -16.13
CA CYS A 154 -6.13 8.66 -17.25
C CYS A 154 -6.27 9.80 -18.24
N GLU A 155 -5.16 10.44 -18.56
CA GLU A 155 -5.11 11.53 -19.52
C GLU A 155 -5.11 11.03 -20.97
N SER A 156 -4.61 9.81 -21.18
CA SER A 156 -4.52 9.19 -22.51
C SER A 156 -5.32 7.89 -22.63
N GLU A 157 -5.65 7.49 -23.87
CA GLU A 157 -6.27 6.20 -24.16
C GLU A 157 -5.30 5.04 -23.84
N ALA A 158 -3.99 5.25 -24.07
CA ALA A 158 -2.96 4.28 -23.75
C ALA A 158 -2.92 3.96 -22.23
N ASP A 159 -3.06 4.98 -21.37
CA ASP A 159 -3.13 4.80 -19.92
C ASP A 159 -4.38 4.00 -19.52
N ARG A 160 -5.50 4.26 -20.17
CA ARG A 160 -6.75 3.51 -19.94
C ARG A 160 -6.62 2.05 -20.34
N GLU A 161 -6.00 1.79 -21.48
CA GLU A 161 -5.77 0.42 -21.96
C GLU A 161 -4.81 -0.32 -21.04
N TYR A 162 -3.72 0.32 -20.64
CA TYR A 162 -2.77 -0.25 -19.68
C TYR A 162 -3.44 -0.57 -18.34
N GLY A 163 -4.19 0.40 -17.78
CA GLY A 163 -4.91 0.19 -16.52
C GLY A 163 -5.93 -0.94 -16.60
N ARG A 164 -6.63 -1.07 -17.73
CA ARG A 164 -7.55 -2.20 -17.98
C ARG A 164 -6.80 -3.54 -17.98
N GLY A 165 -5.72 -3.64 -18.75
CA GLY A 165 -4.89 -4.85 -18.82
C GLY A 165 -4.29 -5.22 -17.46
N PHE A 166 -3.85 -4.23 -16.67
CA PHE A 166 -3.39 -4.45 -15.31
C PHE A 166 -4.46 -5.11 -14.44
N TYR A 167 -5.68 -4.55 -14.39
CA TYR A 167 -6.76 -5.11 -13.59
C TYR A 167 -7.23 -6.47 -14.08
N GLU A 168 -7.24 -6.71 -15.39
CA GLU A 168 -7.55 -8.02 -15.96
C GLU A 168 -6.50 -9.07 -15.56
N THR A 169 -5.23 -8.69 -15.52
CA THR A 169 -4.13 -9.55 -15.06
C THR A 169 -4.28 -9.88 -13.58
N VAL A 170 -4.51 -8.88 -12.74
CA VAL A 170 -4.74 -9.08 -11.30
C VAL A 170 -5.96 -9.96 -11.05
N ALA A 171 -7.04 -9.76 -11.81
CA ALA A 171 -8.27 -10.55 -11.70
C ALA A 171 -8.13 -12.00 -12.15
N SER A 172 -7.15 -12.29 -13.01
CA SER A 172 -6.89 -13.65 -13.47
C SER A 172 -6.22 -14.52 -12.42
N ASP A 173 -5.65 -13.91 -11.37
CA ASP A 173 -5.08 -14.66 -10.24
C ASP A 173 -6.20 -15.38 -9.47
N LEU A 174 -6.03 -16.69 -9.29
CA LEU A 174 -6.98 -17.55 -8.57
C LEU A 174 -7.21 -17.09 -7.11
N HIS A 175 -6.21 -16.44 -6.53
CA HIS A 175 -6.25 -15.96 -5.14
C HIS A 175 -6.68 -14.50 -5.00
N TYR A 176 -6.95 -13.79 -6.11
CA TYR A 176 -7.30 -12.37 -6.10
C TYR A 176 -8.42 -12.06 -5.10
N LYS A 177 -9.50 -12.82 -5.14
CA LYS A 177 -10.65 -12.62 -4.25
C LYS A 177 -10.28 -12.79 -2.77
N GLN A 178 -9.42 -13.75 -2.45
CA GLN A 178 -8.95 -13.97 -1.08
C GLN A 178 -8.09 -12.78 -0.63
N ARG A 179 -7.17 -12.32 -1.48
CA ARG A 179 -6.32 -11.14 -1.23
C ARG A 179 -7.17 -9.89 -0.98
N PHE A 180 -8.15 -9.64 -1.85
CA PHE A 180 -9.04 -8.51 -1.73
C PHE A 180 -9.85 -8.51 -0.42
N ILE A 181 -10.47 -9.63 -0.07
CA ILE A 181 -11.19 -9.79 1.20
C ILE A 181 -10.26 -9.61 2.40
N GLN A 182 -9.03 -10.11 2.30
CA GLN A 182 -8.01 -9.97 3.33
C GLN A 182 -7.61 -8.52 3.55
N SER A 183 -7.33 -7.78 2.48
CA SER A 183 -7.03 -6.36 2.53
C SER A 183 -8.13 -5.57 3.25
N PHE A 184 -9.40 -5.78 2.86
CA PHE A 184 -10.53 -5.12 3.51
C PHE A 184 -10.65 -5.44 5.01
N LYS A 185 -10.34 -6.67 5.44
CA LYS A 185 -10.33 -7.01 6.86
C LYS A 185 -9.25 -6.24 7.61
N CYS A 186 -8.03 -6.21 7.07
CA CYS A 186 -6.92 -5.50 7.70
C CYS A 186 -7.19 -3.99 7.77
N VAL A 187 -7.69 -3.39 6.69
CA VAL A 187 -8.11 -1.98 6.66
C VAL A 187 -9.21 -1.70 7.70
N TYR A 188 -10.21 -2.58 7.81
CA TYR A 188 -11.26 -2.44 8.81
C TYR A 188 -10.71 -2.43 10.25
N MET A 189 -9.68 -3.22 10.53
CA MET A 189 -9.06 -3.27 11.85
C MET A 189 -8.22 -2.03 12.19
N LEU A 190 -7.82 -1.22 11.19
CA LEU A 190 -7.14 0.06 11.41
C LEU A 190 -7.97 1.05 12.25
N LYS A 191 -9.29 0.88 12.30
CA LYS A 191 -10.18 1.69 13.16
C LYS A 191 -9.77 1.71 14.63
N ASP A 192 -9.15 0.64 15.10
CA ASP A 192 -8.73 0.48 16.50
C ASP A 192 -7.24 0.75 16.69
N TYR A 193 -6.52 1.10 15.61
CA TYR A 193 -5.09 1.37 15.67
C TYR A 193 -4.81 2.70 16.40
N PRO A 194 -3.78 2.75 17.27
CA PRO A 194 -3.39 3.98 17.96
C PRO A 194 -2.99 5.09 16.98
N LEU A 195 -3.38 6.33 17.29
CA LEU A 195 -3.01 7.48 16.46
C LEU A 195 -1.50 7.63 16.38
N PHE A 196 -1.03 8.05 15.21
CA PHE A 196 0.37 8.39 15.03
C PHE A 196 0.69 9.75 15.66
N LYS A 197 1.94 9.86 16.13
CA LYS A 197 2.53 11.08 16.68
C LYS A 197 3.84 11.37 15.95
N GLU A 198 4.24 12.63 15.92
CA GLU A 198 5.53 13.06 15.37
C GLU A 198 6.70 12.27 15.98
N SER A 199 6.67 12.04 17.31
CA SER A 199 7.67 11.27 18.03
C SER A 199 7.83 9.83 17.55
N ASP A 200 6.83 9.27 16.90
CA ASP A 200 6.90 7.90 16.35
C ASP A 200 7.87 7.81 15.16
N PHE A 201 8.13 8.95 14.49
CA PHE A 201 8.90 9.03 13.25
C PHE A 201 10.08 10.02 13.30
N GLU A 202 10.42 10.55 14.48
CA GLU A 202 11.48 11.57 14.64
C GLU A 202 12.83 11.13 14.04
N TYR A 203 13.14 9.86 14.11
CA TYR A 203 14.37 9.29 13.55
C TYR A 203 14.43 9.33 11.99
N LEU A 204 13.29 9.59 11.34
CA LEU A 204 13.16 9.78 9.89
C LEU A 204 13.09 11.25 9.46
N ARG A 205 13.36 12.20 10.35
CA ARG A 205 13.37 13.63 10.01
C ARG A 205 14.23 13.90 8.77
N GLY A 206 13.66 14.58 7.77
CA GLY A 206 14.29 14.87 6.48
C GLY A 206 14.52 13.66 5.57
N LYS A 207 13.92 12.49 5.88
CA LYS A 207 14.06 11.25 5.09
C LYS A 207 12.69 10.68 4.66
N ILE A 208 11.67 11.52 4.66
CA ILE A 208 10.31 11.16 4.27
C ILE A 208 9.93 11.95 3.03
N GLN A 209 9.33 11.27 2.07
CA GLN A 209 8.67 11.89 0.92
C GLN A 209 7.21 11.48 0.91
N VAL A 210 6.33 12.43 0.63
CA VAL A 210 4.88 12.22 0.48
C VAL A 210 4.46 12.74 -0.88
N LEU A 211 3.94 11.87 -1.73
CA LEU A 211 3.39 12.22 -3.03
C LEU A 211 1.86 12.20 -2.95
N LEU A 212 1.25 13.36 -3.09
CA LEU A 212 -0.19 13.57 -3.09
C LEU A 212 -0.69 13.77 -4.53
N PRO A 213 -1.65 12.97 -5.01
CA PRO A 213 -2.22 13.16 -6.33
C PRO A 213 -3.19 14.36 -6.32
N GLU A 214 -3.33 15.02 -7.47
CA GLU A 214 -4.28 16.13 -7.64
C GLU A 214 -5.73 15.68 -7.50
N LYS A 215 -6.03 14.44 -7.90
CA LYS A 215 -7.37 13.84 -7.86
C LYS A 215 -7.32 12.52 -7.12
N ASP A 216 -7.67 12.53 -5.84
CA ASP A 216 -7.74 11.33 -5.01
C ASP A 216 -9.20 10.94 -4.70
N ILE A 217 -9.39 9.69 -4.30
CA ILE A 217 -10.63 9.22 -3.66
C ILE A 217 -10.73 9.73 -2.22
N PHE A 218 -9.58 10.05 -1.62
CA PHE A 218 -9.49 10.61 -0.28
C PHE A 218 -9.79 12.09 -0.28
N LYS A 219 -10.44 12.56 0.77
CA LYS A 219 -10.73 13.97 0.94
C LYS A 219 -9.43 14.77 1.12
N LYS A 220 -9.48 16.03 0.69
CA LYS A 220 -8.34 16.93 0.87
C LYS A 220 -7.91 17.05 2.32
N GLU A 221 -8.85 17.11 3.25
CA GLU A 221 -8.60 17.20 4.69
C GLU A 221 -7.81 16.02 5.23
N ASP A 222 -8.01 14.82 4.66
CA ASP A 222 -7.25 13.62 5.03
C ASP A 222 -5.82 13.65 4.46
N GLN A 223 -5.66 14.16 3.24
CA GLN A 223 -4.34 14.40 2.65
C GLN A 223 -3.56 15.49 3.41
N ASP A 224 -4.25 16.58 3.81
CA ASP A 224 -3.66 17.65 4.60
C ASP A 224 -3.17 17.13 5.96
N ARG A 225 -3.91 16.23 6.63
CA ARG A 225 -3.45 15.60 7.89
C ARG A 225 -2.17 14.79 7.70
N LEU A 226 -2.07 14.03 6.61
CA LEU A 226 -0.85 13.29 6.29
C LEU A 226 0.32 14.26 6.06
N ALA A 227 0.09 15.31 5.26
CA ALA A 227 1.09 16.34 4.98
C ALA A 227 1.52 17.08 6.25
N ASP A 228 0.56 17.44 7.13
CA ASP A 228 0.84 18.11 8.39
C ASP A 228 1.67 17.26 9.34
N LEU A 229 1.34 15.97 9.48
CA LEU A 229 2.10 15.07 10.35
C LEU A 229 3.56 14.99 9.90
N PHE A 230 3.80 14.73 8.63
CA PHE A 230 5.15 14.52 8.12
C PHE A 230 5.87 15.82 7.75
N GLY A 231 5.15 16.90 7.44
CA GLY A 231 5.74 18.24 7.24
C GLY A 231 6.47 18.75 8.46
N LYS A 232 5.98 18.45 9.66
CA LYS A 232 6.67 18.76 10.94
C LYS A 232 7.97 17.97 11.14
N LEU A 233 8.19 16.95 10.35
CA LEU A 233 9.41 16.12 10.30
C LEU A 233 10.29 16.44 9.08
N ASP A 234 10.15 17.63 8.52
CA ASP A 234 10.90 18.09 7.35
C ASP A 234 10.74 17.15 6.14
N ALA A 235 9.55 16.53 6.00
CA ALA A 235 9.25 15.70 4.84
C ALA A 235 9.09 16.54 3.58
N GLU A 236 9.56 16.00 2.46
CA GLU A 236 9.29 16.58 1.14
C GLU A 236 7.86 16.22 0.71
N ILE A 237 6.98 17.23 0.63
CA ILE A 237 5.59 17.06 0.20
C ILE A 237 5.51 17.45 -1.28
N LEU A 238 5.21 16.48 -2.13
CA LEU A 238 5.10 16.63 -3.57
C LEU A 238 3.64 16.48 -4.01
N HIS A 239 3.25 17.28 -4.97
CA HIS A 239 1.96 17.16 -5.66
C HIS A 239 2.20 16.71 -7.09
N GLY A 240 1.46 15.67 -7.53
CA GLY A 240 1.61 15.12 -8.85
C GLY A 240 0.28 14.99 -9.59
N PRO A 241 0.31 14.97 -10.93
CA PRO A 241 -0.87 14.73 -11.73
C PRO A 241 -1.45 13.34 -11.49
N GLY A 242 -2.69 13.13 -11.92
CA GLY A 242 -3.36 11.83 -11.87
C GLY A 242 -4.27 11.64 -10.67
N GLY A 243 -4.79 10.42 -10.54
CA GLY A 243 -5.74 10.00 -9.51
C GLY A 243 -5.15 9.01 -8.52
N HIS A 244 -6.00 8.45 -7.67
CA HIS A 244 -5.61 7.51 -6.61
C HIS A 244 -4.71 6.36 -7.09
N VAL A 245 -4.97 5.82 -8.25
CA VAL A 245 -4.16 4.76 -8.87
C VAL A 245 -3.36 5.26 -10.08
N GLY A 246 -3.26 6.57 -10.28
CA GLY A 246 -2.54 7.19 -11.39
C GLY A 246 -1.07 6.78 -11.45
N PHE A 247 -0.45 6.53 -10.30
CA PHE A 247 0.93 6.04 -10.24
C PHE A 247 1.11 4.67 -10.93
N ILE A 248 0.07 3.85 -11.06
CA ILE A 248 0.14 2.57 -11.78
C ILE A 248 0.42 2.79 -13.27
N VAL A 249 -0.21 3.79 -13.88
CA VAL A 249 -0.11 4.10 -15.30
C VAL A 249 1.03 5.07 -15.64
N GLN A 250 1.39 5.97 -14.73
CA GLN A 250 2.46 6.94 -14.93
C GLN A 250 3.88 6.35 -14.81
N SER A 251 3.99 5.09 -14.45
CA SER A 251 5.27 4.37 -14.41
C SER A 251 5.78 3.97 -15.80
N ALA A 252 4.95 4.02 -16.82
CA ALA A 252 5.31 3.75 -18.22
C ALA A 252 5.90 4.99 -18.93
#